data_cc55968a44ddb1f03dbda9d667a0ecf2
#
_entry.id   cc55968a44ddb1f03dbda9d667a0ecf2
#
_cell.length_a   1.000
_cell.length_b   1.000
_cell.length_c   1.000
_cell.angle_alpha   90.00
_cell.angle_beta   90.00
_cell.angle_gamma   90.00
#
_symmetry.space_group_name_H-M   'P 1'
#
loop_
_entity.id
_entity.type
_entity.pdbx_description
1 polymer ?
#
loop_
_entity_poly.entity_id
_entity_poly.type
_entity_poly.pdbx_seq_one_letter_code
_entity_poly.pdbx_strand_id
1 'polypeptide(L)'
;SNGSSITDTTMIDLYECAFVALYDLKSKLIAMNIWADFSQMFTNYALYMCKWKVDIAPGNKADEIRRHLRDEWFRKLDLLGFPRSYYLHSEEFSFIGETLDYENQNARKEEILRLNNEVKKLKTQNNRIRSSHSFRVGHMLTAIPRALRRIANK
;
A
#
# COMPACT_ATOMS: atom_id res chain seq x y z
N SER A 1 26.93 -22.48 3.83
CA SER A 1 26.82 -22.15 2.41
C SER A 1 26.14 -20.79 2.28
N ASN A 2 26.94 -19.73 2.11
CA ASN A 2 26.48 -18.37 1.90
C ASN A 2 26.22 -18.16 0.41
N GLY A 3 25.02 -18.48 -0.02
CA GLY A 3 24.49 -18.16 -1.34
C GLY A 3 23.58 -16.94 -1.30
N SER A 4 23.97 -15.88 -0.60
CA SER A 4 23.20 -14.65 -0.60
C SER A 4 24.00 -13.56 -1.30
N SER A 5 23.35 -12.95 -2.25
CA SER A 5 23.34 -11.51 -2.38
C SER A 5 24.23 -10.78 -3.36
N ILE A 6 24.84 -11.36 -4.33
CA ILE A 6 25.37 -10.57 -5.47
C ILE A 6 24.20 -10.07 -6.36
N THR A 7 23.12 -10.85 -6.45
CA THR A 7 21.92 -10.48 -7.21
C THR A 7 21.08 -9.39 -6.55
N ASP A 8 21.06 -9.30 -5.23
CA ASP A 8 20.22 -8.32 -4.52
C ASP A 8 20.79 -6.91 -4.62
N THR A 9 22.09 -6.76 -4.45
CA THR A 9 22.77 -5.44 -4.51
C THR A 9 22.78 -4.88 -5.94
N THR A 10 23.02 -5.74 -6.94
CA THR A 10 22.99 -5.34 -8.35
C THR A 10 21.62 -4.90 -8.86
N MET A 11 20.53 -5.41 -8.26
CA MET A 11 19.17 -5.00 -8.67
C MET A 11 18.80 -3.62 -8.13
N ILE A 12 19.22 -3.25 -6.91
CA ILE A 12 19.02 -1.90 -6.37
C ILE A 12 19.79 -0.89 -7.21
N ASP A 13 21.04 -1.17 -7.53
CA ASP A 13 21.88 -0.33 -8.38
C ASP A 13 21.25 -0.07 -9.76
N LEU A 14 20.57 -1.07 -10.35
CA LEU A 14 19.89 -0.92 -11.63
C LEU A 14 18.66 0.02 -11.57
N TYR A 15 17.94 0.08 -10.44
CA TYR A 15 16.82 1.01 -10.29
C TYR A 15 17.33 2.44 -10.05
N GLU A 16 18.34 2.60 -9.21
CA GLU A 16 18.99 3.90 -8.98
C GLU A 16 19.63 4.46 -10.23
N CYS A 17 20.33 3.64 -11.03
CA CYS A 17 20.89 4.06 -12.31
C CYS A 17 19.83 4.68 -13.24
N ALA A 18 18.60 4.14 -13.26
CA ALA A 18 17.52 4.71 -14.09
C ALA A 18 17.09 6.08 -13.60
N PHE A 19 17.00 6.30 -12.28
CA PHE A 19 16.62 7.59 -11.71
C PHE A 19 17.73 8.63 -11.84
N VAL A 20 18.98 8.22 -11.68
CA VAL A 20 20.15 9.06 -11.96
C VAL A 20 20.17 9.49 -13.43
N ALA A 21 19.92 8.57 -14.36
CA ALA A 21 19.87 8.89 -15.78
C ALA A 21 18.74 9.89 -16.12
N LEU A 22 17.58 9.77 -15.48
CA LEU A 22 16.49 10.76 -15.60
C LEU A 22 16.91 12.13 -15.05
N TYR A 23 17.58 12.16 -13.92
CA TYR A 23 18.08 13.41 -13.33
C TYR A 23 19.14 14.08 -14.21
N ASP A 24 20.04 13.31 -14.80
CA ASP A 24 21.04 13.79 -15.76
C ASP A 24 20.38 14.35 -17.03
N LEU A 25 19.35 13.66 -17.53
CA LEU A 25 18.56 14.14 -18.66
C LEU A 25 17.89 15.47 -18.35
N LYS A 26 17.24 15.59 -17.19
CA LYS A 26 16.63 16.84 -16.73
C LYS A 26 17.68 17.97 -16.67
N SER A 27 18.83 17.70 -16.06
CA SER A 27 19.92 18.66 -15.93
C SER A 27 20.42 19.15 -17.28
N LYS A 28 20.51 18.27 -18.27
CA LYS A 28 20.89 18.61 -19.64
C LYS A 28 19.83 19.48 -20.32
N LEU A 29 18.54 19.17 -20.17
CA LEU A 29 17.45 19.98 -20.73
C LEU A 29 17.45 21.41 -20.16
N ILE A 30 17.74 21.55 -18.86
CA ILE A 30 17.91 22.84 -18.19
C ILE A 30 19.15 23.58 -18.74
N ALA A 31 20.28 22.90 -18.82
CA ALA A 31 21.53 23.50 -19.33
C ALA A 31 21.42 23.95 -20.79
N MET A 32 20.61 23.27 -21.59
CA MET A 32 20.32 23.64 -22.98
C MET A 32 19.25 24.75 -23.10
N ASN A 33 18.69 25.22 -21.98
CA ASN A 33 17.61 26.22 -21.92
C ASN A 33 16.35 25.85 -22.71
N ILE A 34 16.03 24.53 -22.77
CA ILE A 34 14.83 24.00 -23.44
C ILE A 34 13.88 23.31 -22.45
N TRP A 35 14.14 23.45 -21.15
CA TRP A 35 13.32 22.83 -20.11
C TRP A 35 11.84 23.21 -20.19
N ALA A 36 11.53 24.49 -20.46
CA ALA A 36 10.17 24.95 -20.53
C ALA A 36 9.34 24.23 -21.61
N ASP A 37 9.96 23.90 -22.73
CA ASP A 37 9.28 23.23 -23.86
C ASP A 37 9.10 21.73 -23.62
N PHE A 38 9.99 21.11 -22.82
CA PHE A 38 10.04 19.67 -22.64
C PHE A 38 9.58 19.21 -21.25
N SER A 39 9.35 20.10 -20.31
CA SER A 39 9.06 19.76 -18.90
C SER A 39 7.85 18.84 -18.75
N GLN A 40 6.75 19.09 -19.46
CA GLN A 40 5.57 18.24 -19.39
C GLN A 40 5.84 16.82 -19.95
N MET A 41 6.50 16.75 -21.10
CA MET A 41 6.87 15.46 -21.71
C MET A 41 7.82 14.67 -20.78
N PHE A 42 8.82 15.35 -20.25
CA PHE A 42 9.76 14.76 -19.32
C PHE A 42 9.06 14.24 -18.05
N THR A 43 8.20 15.04 -17.44
CA THR A 43 7.48 14.66 -16.22
C THR A 43 6.65 13.38 -16.44
N ASN A 44 5.90 13.33 -17.56
CA ASN A 44 5.09 12.15 -17.86
C ASN A 44 5.95 10.92 -18.16
N TYR A 45 7.04 11.08 -18.92
CA TYR A 45 7.98 10.00 -19.19
C TYR A 45 8.67 9.51 -17.91
N ALA A 46 9.13 10.41 -17.06
CA ALA A 46 9.77 10.06 -15.81
C ALA A 46 8.82 9.31 -14.86
N LEU A 47 7.56 9.75 -14.76
CA LEU A 47 6.55 9.03 -13.97
C LEU A 47 6.26 7.64 -14.53
N TYR A 48 6.11 7.51 -15.85
CA TYR A 48 5.98 6.22 -16.49
C TYR A 48 7.14 5.28 -16.13
N MET A 49 8.37 5.77 -16.22
CA MET A 49 9.57 5.00 -15.89
C MET A 49 9.62 4.62 -14.41
N CYS A 50 9.25 5.54 -13.50
CA CYS A 50 9.17 5.26 -12.06
C CYS A 50 8.14 4.17 -11.77
N LYS A 51 6.93 4.30 -12.31
CA LYS A 51 5.87 3.32 -12.16
C LYS A 51 6.30 1.96 -12.72
N TRP A 52 6.83 1.93 -13.93
CA TRP A 52 7.30 0.69 -14.57
C TRP A 52 8.36 -0.02 -13.73
N LYS A 53 9.31 0.71 -13.15
CA LYS A 53 10.34 0.12 -12.27
C LYS A 53 9.74 -0.51 -11.01
N VAL A 54 8.73 0.10 -10.42
CA VAL A 54 8.00 -0.47 -9.28
C VAL A 54 7.23 -1.73 -9.70
N ASP A 55 6.56 -1.68 -10.84
CA ASP A 55 5.71 -2.78 -11.32
C ASP A 55 6.51 -4.06 -11.66
N ILE A 56 7.74 -3.91 -12.16
CA ILE A 56 8.61 -5.06 -12.48
C ILE A 56 9.47 -5.54 -11.30
N ALA A 57 9.50 -4.81 -10.20
CA ALA A 57 10.34 -5.15 -9.06
C ALA A 57 9.80 -6.39 -8.31
N PRO A 58 10.66 -7.37 -8.00
CA PRO A 58 10.23 -8.57 -7.29
C PRO A 58 9.99 -8.31 -5.80
N GLY A 59 8.91 -8.87 -5.24
CA GLY A 59 8.65 -8.94 -3.81
C GLY A 59 8.70 -7.58 -3.08
N ASN A 60 9.48 -7.51 -2.01
CA ASN A 60 9.63 -6.32 -1.17
C ASN A 60 10.48 -5.20 -1.81
N LYS A 61 11.12 -5.43 -2.94
CA LYS A 61 11.90 -4.40 -3.64
C LYS A 61 11.00 -3.28 -4.19
N ALA A 62 9.80 -3.60 -4.61
CA ALA A 62 8.82 -2.60 -5.03
C ALA A 62 8.55 -1.58 -3.90
N ASP A 63 8.46 -2.04 -2.65
CA ASP A 63 8.22 -1.21 -1.48
C ASP A 63 9.41 -0.31 -1.16
N GLU A 64 10.61 -0.83 -1.33
CA GLU A 64 11.86 -0.09 -1.16
C GLU A 64 11.98 1.01 -2.22
N ILE A 65 11.73 0.68 -3.48
CA ILE A 65 11.73 1.66 -4.58
C ILE A 65 10.69 2.75 -4.35
N ARG A 66 9.46 2.41 -3.91
CA ARG A 66 8.41 3.40 -3.57
C ARG A 66 8.86 4.36 -2.48
N ARG A 67 9.54 3.87 -1.43
CA ARG A 67 10.10 4.74 -0.39
C ARG A 67 11.15 5.70 -0.93
N HIS A 68 12.11 5.22 -1.72
CA HIS A 68 13.12 6.07 -2.35
C HIS A 68 12.50 7.10 -3.31
N LEU A 69 11.48 6.72 -4.09
CA LEU A 69 10.76 7.64 -4.95
C LEU A 69 10.09 8.75 -4.15
N ARG A 70 9.37 8.41 -3.07
CA ARG A 70 8.68 9.36 -2.19
C ARG A 70 9.66 10.30 -1.50
N ASP A 71 10.72 9.75 -0.90
CA ASP A 71 11.61 10.49 0.01
C ASP A 71 12.59 11.38 -0.75
N GLU A 72 12.95 11.00 -1.97
CA GLU A 72 14.02 11.65 -2.72
C GLU A 72 13.64 12.00 -4.15
N TRP A 73 13.31 10.99 -4.98
CA TRP A 73 13.31 11.12 -6.42
C TRP A 73 12.16 11.95 -6.99
N PHE A 74 10.96 11.88 -6.41
CA PHE A 74 9.86 12.72 -6.86
C PHE A 74 10.18 14.21 -6.77
N ARG A 75 10.92 14.60 -5.74
CA ARG A 75 11.38 15.99 -5.57
C ARG A 75 12.53 16.34 -6.51
N LYS A 76 13.56 15.48 -6.59
CA LYS A 76 14.71 15.71 -7.47
C LYS A 76 14.30 15.84 -8.95
N LEU A 77 13.32 15.06 -9.37
CA LEU A 77 12.83 15.05 -10.75
C LEU A 77 11.71 16.08 -11.00
N ASP A 78 11.27 16.84 -9.98
CA ASP A 78 10.15 17.78 -10.06
C ASP A 78 8.86 17.15 -10.60
N LEU A 79 8.49 15.97 -10.08
CA LEU A 79 7.31 15.24 -10.54
C LEU A 79 6.02 15.65 -9.83
N LEU A 80 6.10 16.51 -8.82
CA LEU A 80 5.00 16.88 -7.94
C LEU A 80 4.55 18.33 -8.18
N GLY A 81 3.31 18.64 -7.73
CA GLY A 81 2.82 20.01 -7.67
C GLY A 81 2.13 20.51 -8.92
N PHE A 82 2.01 19.70 -9.95
CA PHE A 82 1.29 20.07 -11.16
C PHE A 82 -0.21 19.74 -11.05
N PRO A 83 -1.09 20.51 -11.75
CA PRO A 83 -2.49 20.17 -11.81
C PRO A 83 -2.71 18.85 -12.56
N ARG A 84 -3.84 18.17 -12.28
CA ARG A 84 -4.17 16.87 -12.90
C ARG A 84 -4.06 16.88 -14.42
N SER A 85 -4.42 17.98 -15.07
CA SER A 85 -4.37 18.15 -16.53
C SER A 85 -2.96 18.15 -17.12
N TYR A 86 -1.93 18.30 -16.29
CA TYR A 86 -0.54 18.24 -16.71
C TYR A 86 -0.09 16.81 -17.00
N TYR A 87 -0.72 15.82 -16.33
CA TYR A 87 -0.39 14.42 -16.48
C TYR A 87 -1.24 13.79 -17.59
N LEU A 88 -0.58 13.16 -18.54
CA LEU A 88 -1.22 12.60 -19.74
C LEU A 88 -2.09 11.39 -19.43
N HIS A 89 -1.66 10.54 -18.51
CA HIS A 89 -2.37 9.33 -18.13
C HIS A 89 -2.83 9.36 -16.69
N SER A 90 -4.02 8.79 -16.43
CA SER A 90 -4.61 8.73 -15.10
C SER A 90 -3.82 7.83 -14.15
N GLU A 91 -3.21 6.79 -14.69
CA GLU A 91 -2.46 5.79 -13.92
C GLU A 91 -1.19 6.36 -13.29
N GLU A 92 -0.43 7.18 -14.04
CA GLU A 92 0.75 7.83 -13.50
C GLU A 92 0.39 8.86 -12.42
N PHE A 93 -0.71 9.57 -12.60
CA PHE A 93 -1.20 10.48 -11.56
C PHE A 93 -1.64 9.74 -10.30
N SER A 94 -2.38 8.63 -10.44
CA SER A 94 -2.78 7.78 -9.31
C SER A 94 -1.57 7.18 -8.60
N PHE A 95 -0.55 6.78 -9.35
CA PHE A 95 0.71 6.25 -8.81
C PHE A 95 1.43 7.23 -7.88
N ILE A 96 1.37 8.54 -8.18
CA ILE A 96 1.91 9.56 -7.26
C ILE A 96 1.20 9.48 -5.90
N GLY A 97 -0.15 9.52 -5.91
CA GLY A 97 -0.94 9.44 -4.69
C GLY A 97 -0.69 8.16 -3.89
N GLU A 98 -0.68 7.02 -4.58
CA GLU A 98 -0.37 5.71 -3.98
C GLU A 98 1.02 5.66 -3.36
N THR A 99 2.02 6.26 -4.03
CA THR A 99 3.41 6.26 -3.55
C THR A 99 3.58 7.19 -2.35
N LEU A 100 2.95 8.37 -2.37
CA LEU A 100 3.02 9.33 -1.25
C LEU A 100 2.29 8.81 0.00
N ASP A 101 1.19 8.09 -0.17
CA ASP A 101 0.35 7.57 0.94
C ASP A 101 0.70 6.12 1.33
N TYR A 102 1.74 5.56 0.76
CA TYR A 102 2.09 4.14 0.83
C TYR A 102 2.24 3.62 2.28
N GLU A 103 2.91 4.35 3.15
CA GLU A 103 3.08 3.94 4.55
C GLU A 103 1.75 3.93 5.32
N ASN A 104 0.92 4.95 5.09
CA ASN A 104 -0.41 5.01 5.69
C ASN A 104 -1.29 3.83 5.23
N GLN A 105 -1.21 3.48 3.95
CA GLN A 105 -1.95 2.34 3.41
C GLN A 105 -1.46 1.01 3.98
N ASN A 106 -0.15 0.83 4.14
CA ASN A 106 0.40 -0.38 4.74
C ASN A 106 0.06 -0.49 6.22
N ALA A 107 0.21 0.59 6.98
CA ALA A 107 -0.21 0.61 8.38
C ALA A 107 -1.71 0.27 8.55
N ARG A 108 -2.57 0.79 7.68
CA ARG A 108 -4.00 0.45 7.65
C ARG A 108 -4.23 -1.04 7.30
N LYS A 109 -3.51 -1.58 6.32
CA LYS A 109 -3.61 -3.01 5.95
C LYS A 109 -3.20 -3.92 7.11
N GLU A 110 -2.10 -3.63 7.78
CA GLU A 110 -1.64 -4.39 8.95
C GLU A 110 -2.63 -4.33 10.10
N GLU A 111 -3.20 -3.17 10.37
CA GLU A 111 -4.23 -3.00 11.40
C GLU A 111 -5.51 -3.77 11.07
N ILE A 112 -5.96 -3.73 9.83
CA ILE A 112 -7.11 -4.53 9.36
C ILE A 112 -6.82 -6.03 9.54
N LEU A 113 -5.62 -6.48 9.20
CA LEU A 113 -5.24 -7.88 9.38
C LEU A 113 -5.24 -8.29 10.85
N ARG A 114 -4.72 -7.42 11.73
CA ARG A 114 -4.72 -7.61 13.18
C ARG A 114 -6.14 -7.74 13.72
N LEU A 115 -7.01 -6.79 13.37
CA LEU A 115 -8.41 -6.76 13.78
C LEU A 115 -9.18 -7.99 13.29
N ASN A 116 -8.98 -8.40 12.05
CA ASN A 116 -9.58 -9.61 11.51
C ASN A 116 -9.18 -10.87 12.28
N ASN A 117 -7.92 -10.99 12.68
CA ASN A 117 -7.42 -12.10 13.49
C ASN A 117 -8.05 -12.08 14.90
N GLU A 118 -8.22 -10.91 15.48
CA GLU A 118 -8.86 -10.75 16.80
C GLU A 118 -10.35 -11.13 16.73
N VAL A 119 -11.06 -10.66 15.73
CA VAL A 119 -12.46 -11.04 15.48
C VAL A 119 -12.60 -12.56 15.31
N LYS A 120 -11.68 -13.21 14.61
CA LYS A 120 -11.67 -14.66 14.45
C LYS A 120 -11.48 -15.39 15.80
N LYS A 121 -10.56 -14.88 16.65
CA LYS A 121 -10.34 -15.43 18.01
C LYS A 121 -11.60 -15.27 18.87
N LEU A 122 -12.19 -14.07 18.87
CA LEU A 122 -13.41 -13.79 19.65
C LEU A 122 -14.60 -14.65 19.20
N LYS A 123 -14.78 -14.83 17.89
CA LYS A 123 -15.82 -15.74 17.36
C LYS A 123 -15.60 -17.17 17.85
N THR A 124 -14.36 -17.65 17.84
CA THR A 124 -14.03 -18.99 18.34
C THR A 124 -14.30 -19.12 19.84
N GLN A 125 -13.91 -18.14 20.64
CA GLN A 125 -14.21 -18.10 22.08
C GLN A 125 -15.73 -18.06 22.35
N ASN A 126 -16.46 -17.23 21.62
CA ASN A 126 -17.93 -17.13 21.76
C ASN A 126 -18.59 -18.49 21.43
N ASN A 127 -18.15 -19.15 20.36
CA ASN A 127 -18.65 -20.47 20.01
C ASN A 127 -18.35 -21.51 21.09
N ARG A 128 -17.13 -21.48 21.72
CA ARG A 128 -16.80 -22.35 22.85
C ARG A 128 -17.69 -22.09 24.06
N ILE A 129 -17.95 -20.82 24.39
CA ILE A 129 -18.86 -20.46 25.49
C ILE A 129 -20.27 -20.97 25.20
N ARG A 130 -20.79 -20.71 24.00
CA ARG A 130 -22.14 -21.13 23.58
C ARG A 130 -22.32 -22.65 23.55
N SER A 131 -21.25 -23.37 23.23
CA SER A 131 -21.27 -24.85 23.22
C SER A 131 -21.02 -25.47 24.60
N SER A 132 -20.61 -24.66 25.59
CA SER A 132 -20.34 -25.16 26.93
C SER A 132 -21.62 -25.65 27.62
N HIS A 133 -21.47 -26.72 28.45
CA HIS A 133 -22.59 -27.26 29.23
C HIS A 133 -23.25 -26.23 30.11
N SER A 134 -22.46 -25.38 30.78
CA SER A 134 -22.96 -24.32 31.66
C SER A 134 -23.86 -23.32 30.93
N PHE A 135 -23.47 -22.87 29.71
CA PHE A 135 -24.28 -21.98 28.90
C PHE A 135 -25.59 -22.63 28.45
N ARG A 136 -25.51 -23.92 28.04
CA ARG A 136 -26.73 -24.70 27.62
C ARG A 136 -27.70 -24.88 28.78
N VAL A 137 -27.19 -25.27 29.94
CA VAL A 137 -28.02 -25.40 31.16
C VAL A 137 -28.60 -24.05 31.57
N GLY A 138 -27.84 -22.98 31.61
CA GLY A 138 -28.32 -21.63 31.93
C GLY A 138 -29.39 -21.15 30.97
N HIS A 139 -29.23 -21.42 29.67
CA HIS A 139 -30.24 -21.07 28.65
C HIS A 139 -31.55 -21.89 28.82
N MET A 140 -31.46 -23.16 29.18
CA MET A 140 -32.64 -23.98 29.48
C MET A 140 -33.38 -23.47 30.73
N LEU A 141 -32.66 -23.18 31.80
CA LEU A 141 -33.24 -22.65 33.05
C LEU A 141 -33.96 -21.30 32.86
N THR A 142 -33.43 -20.45 31.97
CA THR A 142 -34.03 -19.12 31.68
C THR A 142 -35.15 -19.18 30.64
N ALA A 143 -35.24 -20.24 29.84
CA ALA A 143 -36.28 -20.45 28.83
C ALA A 143 -37.63 -20.87 29.47
N ILE A 144 -37.59 -21.67 30.54
CA ILE A 144 -38.77 -22.15 31.25
C ILE A 144 -39.66 -21.03 31.79
N PRO A 145 -39.09 -20.05 32.57
CA PRO A 145 -39.90 -18.94 33.04
C PRO A 145 -40.51 -18.07 31.94
N ARG A 146 -39.81 -17.91 30.82
CA ARG A 146 -40.30 -17.15 29.66
C ARG A 146 -41.48 -17.86 28.98
N ALA A 147 -41.43 -19.19 28.86
CA ALA A 147 -42.54 -19.99 28.33
C ALA A 147 -43.77 -19.96 29.21
N LEU A 148 -43.57 -20.07 30.56
CA LEU A 148 -44.67 -19.99 31.53
C LEU A 148 -45.34 -18.61 31.53
N ARG A 149 -44.58 -17.50 31.45
CA ARG A 149 -45.16 -16.14 31.30
C ARG A 149 -45.98 -15.99 30.02
N ARG A 150 -45.60 -16.60 28.93
CA ARG A 150 -46.40 -16.55 27.68
C ARG A 150 -47.71 -17.33 27.74
N ILE A 151 -47.78 -18.36 28.58
CA ILE A 151 -48.99 -19.16 28.78
C ILE A 151 -49.91 -18.44 29.77
N ALA A 152 -49.38 -17.80 30.80
CA ALA A 152 -50.18 -17.08 31.80
C ALA A 152 -50.80 -15.76 31.29
N ASN A 153 -50.30 -15.22 30.17
CA ASN A 153 -50.81 -13.99 29.55
C ASN A 153 -51.73 -14.24 28.35
N LYS A 154 -52.19 -15.48 28.13
CA LYS A 154 -53.27 -15.84 27.24
C LYS A 154 -54.54 -16.19 28.00
#